data_f4e99e20685a6a5d28a155ea42502b32
#
_entry.id   f4e99e20685a6a5d28a155ea42502b32
#
_cell.length_a   1.000
_cell.length_b   1.000
_cell.length_c   1.000
_cell.angle_alpha   90.00
_cell.angle_beta   90.00
_cell.angle_gamma   90.00
#
_symmetry.space_group_name_H-M   'P 1'
#
loop_
_entity.id
_entity.type
_entity.pdbx_description
1 polymer ?
#
loop_
_entity_poly.entity_id
_entity_poly.type
_entity_poly.pdbx_seq_one_letter_code
_entity_poly.pdbx_strand_id
1 'polypeptide(L)'
;MNTVDIQKLIFLKELTFKVENLDIIPKNYLLPMGLIQVCVENALVHGVRHRKLGPWLLNIEFKNEKEFYIIEITDNGIGREKSSKLNKFKSKGTGLKNTFSLLKIINSKFENAIQISFFDDIFDDKEYKGTKAIIKLKHTINYESFEL
;
A
#
# COMPACT_ATOMS: atom_id res chain seq x y z
N MET A 1 -2.01 2.78 -13.23
CA MET A 1 -2.70 4.02 -12.79
C MET A 1 -1.69 5.16 -12.76
N ASN A 2 -2.04 6.26 -13.32
CA ASN A 2 -1.20 7.47 -13.34
C ASN A 2 -1.81 8.57 -12.46
N THR A 3 -1.12 9.70 -12.32
CA THR A 3 -1.58 10.85 -11.52
C THR A 3 -2.96 11.37 -11.97
N VAL A 4 -3.23 11.33 -13.28
CA VAL A 4 -4.52 11.78 -13.84
C VAL A 4 -5.67 10.89 -13.37
N ASP A 5 -5.45 9.58 -13.29
CA ASP A 5 -6.47 8.64 -12.83
C ASP A 5 -6.76 8.82 -11.34
N ILE A 6 -5.73 9.08 -10.53
CA ILE A 6 -5.89 9.39 -9.11
C ILE A 6 -6.69 10.68 -8.94
N GLN A 7 -6.36 11.73 -9.70
CA GLN A 7 -7.10 13.00 -9.68
C GLN A 7 -8.57 12.82 -10.07
N LYS A 8 -8.85 12.02 -11.09
CA LYS A 8 -10.23 11.68 -11.48
C LYS A 8 -10.99 11.00 -10.35
N LEU A 9 -10.37 10.05 -9.64
CA LEU A 9 -10.98 9.39 -8.51
C LEU A 9 -11.29 10.36 -7.37
N ILE A 10 -10.38 11.28 -7.08
CA ILE A 10 -10.58 12.31 -6.06
C ILE A 10 -11.77 13.19 -6.43
N PHE A 11 -11.84 13.68 -7.68
CA PHE A 11 -12.91 14.54 -8.14
C PHE A 11 -14.26 13.86 -8.26
N LEU A 12 -14.29 12.69 -8.88
CA LEU A 12 -15.55 12.01 -9.21
C LEU A 12 -16.16 11.27 -8.01
N LYS A 13 -15.36 10.84 -7.08
CA LYS A 13 -15.81 10.02 -5.94
C LYS A 13 -15.63 10.67 -4.57
N GLU A 14 -15.23 11.94 -4.54
CA GLU A 14 -15.00 12.64 -3.26
C GLU A 14 -14.09 11.83 -2.32
N LEU A 15 -12.99 11.32 -2.86
CA LEU A 15 -12.03 10.55 -2.09
C LEU A 15 -11.34 11.41 -1.05
N THR A 16 -11.45 11.05 0.20
CA THR A 16 -10.64 11.62 1.26
C THR A 16 -9.32 10.87 1.35
N PHE A 17 -8.26 11.58 1.01
CA PHE A 17 -6.89 11.09 1.11
C PHE A 17 -6.19 11.75 2.30
N LYS A 18 -5.70 10.95 3.23
CA LYS A 18 -5.06 11.44 4.44
C LYS A 18 -3.69 10.82 4.61
N VAL A 19 -2.70 11.65 4.96
CA VAL A 19 -1.35 11.21 5.30
C VAL A 19 -1.01 11.71 6.70
N GLU A 20 -0.64 10.81 7.59
CA GLU A 20 -0.36 11.12 8.99
C GLU A 20 1.08 10.77 9.35
N ASN A 21 1.73 11.66 10.10
CA ASN A 21 3.06 11.44 10.71
C ASN A 21 4.17 11.15 9.70
N LEU A 22 4.13 11.73 8.52
CA LEU A 22 5.15 11.54 7.47
C LEU A 22 6.56 11.89 7.95
N ASP A 23 6.70 12.83 8.86
CA ASP A 23 7.97 13.31 9.43
C ASP A 23 8.66 12.28 10.36
N ILE A 24 7.98 11.20 10.74
CA ILE A 24 8.58 10.10 11.52
C ILE A 24 9.75 9.45 10.76
N ILE A 25 9.63 9.32 9.43
CA ILE A 25 10.71 8.77 8.61
C ILE A 25 11.71 9.89 8.29
N PRO A 26 13.01 9.71 8.62
CA PRO A 26 14.02 10.70 8.28
C PRO A 26 14.06 10.97 6.77
N LYS A 27 14.31 12.25 6.41
CA LYS A 27 14.34 12.66 5.00
C LYS A 27 15.42 11.97 4.16
N ASN A 28 16.50 11.54 4.81
CA ASN A 28 17.60 10.82 4.17
C ASN A 28 17.40 9.31 4.15
N TYR A 29 16.28 8.81 4.69
CA TYR A 29 15.96 7.38 4.61
C TYR A 29 15.49 7.03 3.21
N LEU A 30 16.17 6.10 2.57
CA LEU A 30 15.84 5.68 1.21
C LEU A 30 14.82 4.54 1.21
N LEU A 31 13.78 4.69 0.40
CA LEU A 31 12.77 3.67 0.17
C LEU A 31 12.93 3.07 -1.22
N PRO A 32 12.69 1.76 -1.40
CA PRO A 32 12.62 1.19 -2.73
C PRO A 32 11.55 1.90 -3.57
N MET A 33 11.92 2.26 -4.80
CA MET A 33 11.01 2.94 -5.71
C MET A 33 9.74 2.11 -5.93
N GLY A 34 8.60 2.76 -5.86
CA GLY A 34 7.31 2.15 -6.14
C GLY A 34 6.71 1.31 -5.02
N LEU A 35 7.40 1.13 -3.88
CA LEU A 35 6.89 0.31 -2.78
C LEU A 35 5.57 0.83 -2.21
N ILE A 36 5.51 2.10 -1.86
CA ILE A 36 4.27 2.74 -1.38
C ILE A 36 3.27 2.86 -2.52
N GLN A 37 3.74 3.25 -3.70
CA GLN A 37 2.90 3.43 -4.88
C GLN A 37 2.09 2.18 -5.22
N VAL A 38 2.70 1.00 -5.23
CA VAL A 38 2.00 -0.24 -5.55
C VAL A 38 0.91 -0.57 -4.53
N CYS A 39 1.14 -0.28 -3.25
CA CYS A 39 0.14 -0.47 -2.21
C CYS A 39 -1.01 0.53 -2.33
N VAL A 40 -0.71 1.79 -2.65
CA VAL A 40 -1.73 2.83 -2.89
C VAL A 40 -2.56 2.50 -4.12
N GLU A 41 -1.93 2.12 -5.22
CA GLU A 41 -2.64 1.70 -6.43
C GLU A 41 -3.55 0.51 -6.17
N ASN A 42 -3.06 -0.47 -5.41
CA ASN A 42 -3.86 -1.62 -5.03
C ASN A 42 -5.10 -1.21 -4.22
N ALA A 43 -4.95 -0.30 -3.26
CA ALA A 43 -6.06 0.22 -2.48
C ALA A 43 -7.07 0.98 -3.36
N LEU A 44 -6.61 1.81 -4.27
CA LEU A 44 -7.47 2.62 -5.13
C LEU A 44 -8.16 1.77 -6.21
N VAL A 45 -7.40 0.95 -6.93
CA VAL A 45 -7.91 0.20 -8.07
C VAL A 45 -8.76 -0.99 -7.64
N HIS A 46 -8.32 -1.73 -6.62
CA HIS A 46 -8.96 -2.96 -6.19
C HIS A 46 -9.87 -2.78 -4.97
N GLY A 47 -9.74 -1.69 -4.25
CA GLY A 47 -10.55 -1.39 -3.07
C GLY A 47 -11.59 -0.32 -3.34
N VAL A 48 -11.16 0.93 -3.23
CA VAL A 48 -12.05 2.11 -3.23
C VAL A 48 -12.83 2.28 -4.54
N ARG A 49 -12.22 2.02 -5.68
CA ARG A 49 -12.84 2.17 -6.99
C ARG A 49 -14.16 1.39 -7.13
N HIS A 50 -14.23 0.22 -6.53
CA HIS A 50 -15.39 -0.67 -6.60
C HIS A 50 -16.46 -0.38 -5.54
N ARG A 51 -16.19 0.54 -4.62
CA ARG A 51 -17.17 0.97 -3.65
C ARG A 51 -18.21 1.88 -4.32
N LYS A 52 -19.48 1.51 -4.23
CA LYS A 52 -20.57 2.24 -4.91
C LYS A 52 -20.96 3.53 -4.22
N LEU A 53 -20.99 3.53 -2.89
CA LEU A 53 -21.41 4.67 -2.07
C LEU A 53 -20.27 5.14 -1.18
N GLY A 54 -20.15 6.49 -1.06
CA GLY A 54 -19.17 7.11 -0.18
C GLY A 54 -19.51 6.97 1.32
N PRO A 55 -18.66 7.47 2.19
CA PRO A 55 -17.39 8.13 1.87
C PRO A 55 -16.33 7.17 1.33
N TRP A 56 -15.46 7.67 0.45
CA TRP A 56 -14.28 6.94 -0.02
C TRP A 56 -13.06 7.42 0.74
N LEU A 57 -12.38 6.52 1.44
CA LEU A 57 -11.28 6.85 2.33
C LEU A 57 -10.02 6.06 1.97
N LEU A 58 -8.90 6.77 1.94
CA LEU A 58 -7.56 6.18 1.87
C LEU A 58 -6.68 6.89 2.89
N ASN A 59 -6.14 6.16 3.83
CA ASN A 59 -5.26 6.69 4.86
C ASN A 59 -3.87 6.06 4.79
N ILE A 60 -2.83 6.89 4.87
CA ILE A 60 -1.45 6.45 5.03
C ILE A 60 -0.94 6.99 6.35
N GLU A 61 -0.55 6.10 7.26
CA GLU A 61 -0.02 6.46 8.56
C GLU A 61 1.40 5.92 8.73
N PHE A 62 2.30 6.79 9.19
CA PHE A 62 3.69 6.43 9.50
C PHE A 62 3.87 6.26 11.00
N LYS A 63 4.57 5.21 11.41
CA LYS A 63 4.87 4.90 12.82
C LYS A 63 6.33 4.52 12.97
N ASN A 64 6.84 4.67 14.17
CA ASN A 64 8.18 4.21 14.53
C ASN A 64 8.06 3.18 15.67
N GLU A 65 8.52 1.98 15.41
CA GLU A 65 8.54 0.89 16.39
C GLU A 65 9.95 0.32 16.48
N LYS A 66 10.46 0.18 17.69
CA LYS A 66 11.77 -0.43 18.01
C LYS A 66 12.82 -0.35 16.88
N GLU A 67 12.84 -1.33 16.00
CA GLU A 67 13.81 -1.49 14.91
C GLU A 67 13.26 -1.14 13.53
N PHE A 68 11.96 -0.78 13.44
CA PHE A 68 11.27 -0.62 12.18
C PHE A 68 10.53 0.71 12.08
N TYR A 69 10.56 1.29 10.90
CA TYR A 69 9.53 2.23 10.47
C TYR A 69 8.36 1.42 9.92
N ILE A 70 7.16 1.80 10.28
CA ILE A 70 5.92 1.16 9.85
C ILE A 70 5.14 2.13 8.97
N ILE A 71 4.69 1.65 7.82
CA ILE A 71 3.79 2.40 6.96
C ILE A 71 2.50 1.58 6.85
N GLU A 72 1.40 2.13 7.34
CA GLU A 72 0.08 1.53 7.21
C GLU A 72 -0.72 2.24 6.13
N ILE A 73 -1.22 1.51 5.17
CA ILE A 73 -2.06 2.02 4.08
C ILE A 73 -3.42 1.34 4.21
N THR A 74 -4.44 2.11 4.58
CA THR A 74 -5.78 1.62 4.86
C THR A 74 -6.78 2.20 3.88
N ASP A 75 -7.63 1.37 3.30
CA ASP A 75 -8.76 1.78 2.49
C ASP A 75 -10.07 1.21 3.05
N ASN A 76 -11.18 1.88 2.74
CA ASN A 76 -12.52 1.41 3.07
C ASN A 76 -13.28 0.85 1.84
N GLY A 77 -12.55 0.21 0.94
CA GLY A 77 -13.13 -0.39 -0.26
C GLY A 77 -13.79 -1.74 -0.01
N ILE A 78 -13.97 -2.49 -1.09
CA ILE A 78 -14.70 -3.78 -1.06
C ILE A 78 -13.89 -4.94 -0.47
N GLY A 79 -12.61 -4.75 -0.20
CA GLY A 79 -11.71 -5.81 0.27
C GLY A 79 -11.11 -6.64 -0.87
N ARG A 80 -10.03 -7.35 -0.57
CA ARG A 80 -9.25 -8.09 -1.56
C ARG A 80 -9.99 -9.28 -2.15
N GLU A 81 -10.77 -9.99 -1.35
CA GLU A 81 -11.52 -11.15 -1.82
C GLU A 81 -12.54 -10.78 -2.90
N LYS A 82 -13.39 -9.78 -2.62
CA LYS A 82 -14.37 -9.29 -3.59
C LYS A 82 -13.73 -8.70 -4.83
N SER A 83 -12.66 -7.92 -4.64
CA SER A 83 -11.90 -7.33 -5.74
C SER A 83 -11.31 -8.40 -6.65
N SER A 84 -10.74 -9.45 -6.10
CA SER A 84 -10.21 -10.58 -6.84
C SER A 84 -11.28 -11.23 -7.74
N LYS A 85 -12.49 -11.41 -7.23
CA LYS A 85 -13.61 -11.97 -8.00
C LYS A 85 -14.05 -11.06 -9.16
N LEU A 86 -14.09 -9.73 -8.94
CA LEU A 86 -14.46 -8.76 -9.97
C LEU A 86 -13.40 -8.59 -11.05
N ASN A 87 -12.13 -8.71 -10.69
CA ASN A 87 -10.99 -8.50 -11.59
C ASN A 87 -10.45 -9.80 -12.20
N LYS A 88 -11.20 -10.90 -12.12
CA LYS A 88 -10.79 -12.24 -12.57
C LYS A 88 -10.19 -12.28 -13.98
N PHE A 89 -10.61 -11.39 -14.86
CA PHE A 89 -10.16 -11.33 -16.26
C PHE A 89 -9.28 -10.11 -16.60
N LYS A 90 -9.11 -9.16 -15.69
CA LYS A 90 -8.47 -7.86 -15.97
C LYS A 90 -7.11 -7.69 -15.34
N SER A 91 -6.82 -8.33 -14.23
CA SER A 91 -5.59 -8.09 -13.50
C SER A 91 -4.65 -9.29 -13.62
N LYS A 92 -3.46 -9.03 -14.14
CA LYS A 92 -2.34 -9.96 -14.04
C LYS A 92 -1.53 -9.78 -12.75
N GLY A 93 -1.89 -8.82 -11.89
CA GLY A 93 -1.23 -8.57 -10.62
C GLY A 93 0.28 -8.29 -10.73
N THR A 94 0.72 -7.75 -11.84
CA THR A 94 2.15 -7.58 -12.16
C THR A 94 2.86 -6.64 -11.20
N GLY A 95 2.17 -5.58 -10.73
CA GLY A 95 2.75 -4.61 -9.80
C GLY A 95 3.17 -5.24 -8.48
N LEU A 96 2.26 -5.93 -7.80
CA LEU A 96 2.57 -6.64 -6.55
C LEU A 96 3.57 -7.77 -6.76
N LYS A 97 3.43 -8.54 -7.83
CA LYS A 97 4.35 -9.62 -8.15
C LYS A 97 5.79 -9.12 -8.32
N ASN A 98 5.98 -8.04 -9.06
CA ASN A 98 7.29 -7.42 -9.26
C ASN A 98 7.86 -6.88 -7.93
N THR A 99 7.01 -6.27 -7.12
CA THR A 99 7.39 -5.78 -5.80
C THR A 99 7.85 -6.92 -4.90
N PHE A 100 7.11 -8.02 -4.82
CA PHE A 100 7.53 -9.18 -4.02
C PHE A 100 8.83 -9.81 -4.53
N SER A 101 9.07 -9.83 -5.83
CA SER A 101 10.34 -10.30 -6.40
C SER A 101 11.50 -9.41 -5.97
N LEU A 102 11.32 -8.09 -6.01
CA LEU A 102 12.31 -7.12 -5.52
C LEU A 102 12.58 -7.31 -4.02
N LEU A 103 11.54 -7.50 -3.21
CA LEU A 103 11.68 -7.72 -1.77
C LEU A 103 12.46 -8.98 -1.45
N LYS A 104 12.30 -10.05 -2.21
CA LYS A 104 13.12 -11.27 -2.06
C LYS A 104 14.59 -10.97 -2.27
N ILE A 105 14.93 -10.19 -3.28
CA ILE A 105 16.32 -9.80 -3.55
C ILE A 105 16.89 -8.97 -2.41
N ILE A 106 16.15 -7.96 -1.95
CA ILE A 106 16.58 -7.08 -0.85
C ILE A 106 16.75 -7.90 0.43
N ASN A 107 15.79 -8.74 0.79
CA ASN A 107 15.82 -9.54 2.00
C ASN A 107 16.88 -10.66 1.98
N SER A 108 17.35 -11.06 0.81
CA SER A 108 18.48 -11.99 0.70
C SER A 108 19.81 -11.34 1.08
N LYS A 109 19.93 -10.03 0.90
CA LYS A 109 21.14 -9.26 1.26
C LYS A 109 21.05 -8.62 2.64
N PHE A 110 19.86 -8.20 3.03
CA PHE A 110 19.57 -7.54 4.31
C PHE A 110 18.49 -8.32 5.03
N GLU A 111 18.84 -9.14 5.97
CA GLU A 111 17.94 -10.04 6.67
C GLU A 111 16.68 -9.33 7.20
N ASN A 112 15.50 -9.76 6.73
CA ASN A 112 14.20 -9.22 7.12
C ASN A 112 14.10 -7.69 7.04
N ALA A 113 14.76 -7.10 6.06
CA ALA A 113 14.87 -5.65 5.95
C ALA A 113 13.53 -5.00 5.62
N ILE A 114 12.74 -5.62 4.75
CA ILE A 114 11.43 -5.10 4.31
C ILE A 114 10.40 -6.23 4.34
N GLN A 115 9.28 -5.96 4.98
CA GLN A 115 8.17 -6.90 5.05
C GLN A 115 6.88 -6.18 4.64
N ILE A 116 6.04 -6.85 3.85
CA ILE A 116 4.69 -6.38 3.53
C ILE A 116 3.68 -7.42 3.97
N SER A 117 2.67 -6.98 4.69
CA SER A 117 1.54 -7.81 5.11
C SER A 117 0.23 -7.14 4.72
N PHE A 118 -0.77 -7.95 4.37
CA PHE A 118 -2.11 -7.47 4.05
C PHE A 118 -3.11 -8.05 5.03
N PHE A 119 -4.03 -7.20 5.48
CA PHE A 119 -5.13 -7.57 6.37
C PHE A 119 -6.45 -7.18 5.72
N ASP A 120 -7.37 -8.11 5.72
CA ASP A 120 -8.73 -7.91 5.24
C ASP A 120 -9.68 -7.74 6.42
N ASP A 121 -10.95 -7.42 6.14
CA ASP A 121 -11.99 -7.32 7.16
C ASP A 121 -11.68 -6.33 8.28
N ILE A 122 -11.12 -5.17 7.91
CA ILE A 122 -10.71 -4.14 8.86
C ILE A 122 -11.91 -3.44 9.50
N PHE A 123 -12.99 -3.26 8.73
CA PHE A 123 -14.21 -2.61 9.17
C PHE A 123 -15.31 -3.63 9.41
N ASP A 124 -16.12 -3.39 10.42
CA ASP A 124 -17.34 -4.17 10.69
C ASP A 124 -18.46 -3.76 9.73
N ASP A 125 -18.26 -4.08 8.47
CA ASP A 125 -19.18 -3.79 7.38
C ASP A 125 -19.31 -5.04 6.49
N LYS A 126 -20.52 -5.41 6.14
CA LYS A 126 -20.77 -6.63 5.34
C LYS A 126 -20.30 -6.49 3.90
N GLU A 127 -20.35 -5.29 3.35
CA GLU A 127 -20.08 -5.01 1.94
C GLU A 127 -18.71 -4.36 1.73
N TYR A 128 -18.32 -3.47 2.61
CA TYR A 128 -17.09 -2.68 2.50
C TYR A 128 -16.15 -2.95 3.66
N LYS A 129 -15.52 -4.10 3.61
CA LYS A 129 -14.65 -4.58 4.69
C LYS A 129 -13.30 -3.89 4.76
N GLY A 130 -12.88 -3.28 3.66
CA GLY A 130 -11.61 -2.58 3.57
C GLY A 130 -10.38 -3.47 3.55
N THR A 131 -9.23 -2.86 3.36
CA THR A 131 -7.93 -3.54 3.38
C THR A 131 -6.90 -2.65 4.06
N LYS A 132 -5.97 -3.27 4.77
CA LYS A 132 -4.80 -2.62 5.35
C LYS A 132 -3.54 -3.31 4.83
N ALA A 133 -2.66 -2.54 4.18
CA ALA A 133 -1.30 -2.96 3.89
C ALA A 133 -0.37 -2.42 4.97
N ILE A 134 0.50 -3.25 5.51
CA ILE A 134 1.51 -2.85 6.48
C ILE A 134 2.88 -3.12 5.89
N ILE A 135 3.67 -2.07 5.75
CA ILE A 135 5.05 -2.13 5.29
C ILE A 135 5.95 -1.90 6.50
N LYS A 136 6.84 -2.85 6.79
CA LYS A 136 7.87 -2.73 7.83
C LYS A 136 9.23 -2.56 7.19
N LEU A 137 9.96 -1.55 7.62
CA LEU A 137 11.25 -1.15 7.08
C LEU A 137 12.27 -1.06 8.21
N LYS A 138 13.33 -1.87 8.20
CA LYS A 138 14.40 -1.75 9.20
C LYS A 138 15.05 -0.37 9.16
N HIS A 139 15.30 0.21 10.33
CA HIS A 139 15.98 1.50 10.45
C HIS A 139 17.36 1.53 9.78
N THR A 140 18.06 0.40 9.81
CA THR A 140 19.45 0.26 9.42
C THR A 140 19.69 -0.17 7.98
N ILE A 141 18.65 -0.16 7.13
CA ILE A 141 18.84 -0.51 5.72
C ILE A 141 19.71 0.56 5.04
N ASN A 142 20.82 0.13 4.47
CA ASN A 142 21.66 0.98 3.63
C ASN A 142 21.62 0.51 2.19
N TYR A 143 20.82 1.18 1.39
CA TYR A 143 20.65 0.84 -0.04
C TYR A 143 21.85 1.27 -0.90
N GLU A 144 22.73 2.14 -0.41
CA GLU A 144 23.92 2.56 -1.15
C GLU A 144 24.90 1.42 -1.36
N SER A 145 24.86 0.42 -0.48
CA SER A 145 25.67 -0.80 -0.60
C SER A 145 25.02 -1.86 -1.51
N PHE A 146 23.85 -1.55 -2.09
CA PHE A 146 23.09 -2.48 -2.94
C PHE A 146 23.47 -2.28 -4.40
N GLU A 147 24.44 -3.07 -4.86
CA GLU A 147 24.75 -3.18 -6.29
C GLU A 147 23.78 -4.17 -6.94
N LEU A 148 23.00 -3.66 -7.85
CA LEU A 148 22.13 -4.48 -8.69
C LEU A 148 22.92 -5.15 -9.80
#